data_2ecaebdbc52646e70b48deafcc56a411
#
_entry.id   2ecaebdbc52646e70b48deafcc56a411
#
_cell.length_a   1.000
_cell.length_b   1.000
_cell.length_c   1.000
_cell.angle_alpha   90.00
_cell.angle_beta   90.00
_cell.angle_gamma   90.00
#
_symmetry.space_group_name_H-M   'P 1'
#
loop_
_entity.id
_entity.type
_entity.pdbx_description
1 polymer ?
#
loop_
_entity_poly.entity_id
_entity_poly.type
_entity_poly.pdbx_seq_one_letter_code
_entity_poly.pdbx_strand_id
1 'polypeptide(L)'
;MQNTMTQEELFKKLVAHCKEYGFIFPSSEIYDGLGAVYDYGQNGVELKNNIKRYWWDSMVRLHENIVGLDSAIFMHPRTWEASGHVGAFNDPLIDNKDSKKRYRADVLIEDWLAKHCLLYTS
;
A
#
# COMPACT_ATOMS: atom_id res chain seq x y z
N MET A 1 -15.84 -31.10 6.82
CA MET A 1 -14.52 -30.48 6.93
C MET A 1 -14.58 -29.14 6.21
N GLN A 2 -14.71 -28.03 6.96
CA GLN A 2 -14.64 -26.70 6.37
C GLN A 2 -13.17 -26.47 5.99
N ASN A 3 -12.92 -26.40 4.71
CA ASN A 3 -11.60 -26.04 4.16
C ASN A 3 -11.37 -24.55 4.46
N THR A 4 -10.79 -24.23 5.60
CA THR A 4 -10.47 -22.87 5.97
C THR A 4 -9.33 -22.38 5.07
N MET A 5 -9.72 -21.60 4.08
CA MET A 5 -8.80 -20.94 3.15
C MET A 5 -7.81 -20.07 3.93
N THR A 6 -6.54 -20.14 3.59
CA THR A 6 -5.52 -19.28 4.21
C THR A 6 -5.77 -17.82 3.84
N GLN A 7 -5.26 -16.87 4.65
CA GLN A 7 -5.37 -15.44 4.34
C GLN A 7 -4.72 -15.09 2.99
N GLU A 8 -3.63 -15.75 2.66
CA GLU A 8 -2.93 -15.54 1.38
C GLU A 8 -3.77 -16.01 0.18
N GLU A 9 -4.41 -17.17 0.28
CA GLU A 9 -5.31 -17.66 -0.76
C GLU A 9 -6.53 -16.77 -0.93
N LEU A 10 -7.09 -16.28 0.19
CA LEU A 10 -8.21 -15.33 0.18
C LEU A 10 -7.80 -14.03 -0.52
N PHE A 11 -6.63 -13.49 -0.18
CA PHE A 11 -6.13 -12.26 -0.79
C PHE A 11 -5.90 -12.41 -2.30
N LYS A 12 -5.29 -13.50 -2.74
CA LYS A 12 -5.10 -13.80 -4.17
C LYS A 12 -6.42 -13.87 -4.93
N LYS A 13 -7.43 -14.55 -4.35
CA LYS A 13 -8.77 -14.63 -4.94
C LYS A 13 -9.47 -13.28 -4.99
N LEU A 14 -9.33 -12.46 -3.93
CA LEU A 14 -9.91 -11.12 -3.88
C LEU A 14 -9.31 -10.23 -4.97
N VAL A 15 -7.99 -10.24 -5.12
CA VAL A 15 -7.30 -9.45 -6.17
C VAL A 15 -7.73 -9.89 -7.57
N ALA A 16 -7.82 -11.20 -7.82
CA ALA A 16 -8.30 -11.73 -9.10
C ALA A 16 -9.74 -11.27 -9.40
N HIS A 17 -10.64 -11.39 -8.42
CA HIS A 17 -12.01 -10.91 -8.52
C HIS A 17 -12.10 -9.41 -8.80
N CYS A 18 -11.32 -8.60 -8.08
CA CYS A 18 -11.29 -7.16 -8.27
C CYS A 18 -10.84 -6.75 -9.69
N LYS A 19 -9.91 -7.49 -10.28
CA LYS A 19 -9.47 -7.28 -11.67
C LYS A 19 -10.55 -7.69 -12.66
N GLU A 20 -11.15 -8.86 -12.48
CA GLU A 20 -12.18 -9.41 -13.37
C GLU A 20 -13.42 -8.52 -13.43
N TYR A 21 -13.85 -7.96 -12.31
CA TYR A 21 -15.09 -7.17 -12.21
C TYR A 21 -14.88 -5.65 -12.29
N GLY A 22 -13.73 -5.19 -12.74
CA GLY A 22 -13.49 -3.75 -13.00
C GLY A 22 -13.43 -2.91 -11.74
N PHE A 23 -12.90 -3.45 -10.65
CA PHE A 23 -12.57 -2.68 -9.46
C PHE A 23 -11.19 -2.05 -9.55
N ILE A 24 -10.19 -2.85 -9.89
CA ILE A 24 -8.81 -2.41 -10.05
C ILE A 24 -8.17 -3.11 -11.26
N PHE A 25 -7.16 -2.49 -11.84
CA PHE A 25 -6.27 -3.11 -12.81
C PHE A 25 -4.87 -2.48 -12.71
N PRO A 26 -3.81 -3.15 -13.17
CA PRO A 26 -2.46 -2.58 -13.13
C PRO A 26 -2.39 -1.27 -13.91
N SER A 27 -1.81 -0.24 -13.31
CA SER A 27 -1.58 1.03 -14.03
C SER A 27 -0.65 0.80 -15.20
N SER A 28 -0.94 1.43 -16.33
CA SER A 28 -0.16 1.29 -17.58
C SER A 28 -0.07 -0.15 -18.09
N GLU A 29 -1.13 -0.93 -17.94
CA GLU A 29 -1.17 -2.36 -18.29
C GLU A 29 -0.75 -2.64 -19.75
N ILE A 30 -1.05 -1.73 -20.68
CA ILE A 30 -0.65 -1.84 -22.09
C ILE A 30 0.87 -1.81 -22.30
N TYR A 31 1.65 -1.41 -21.28
CA TYR A 31 3.11 -1.38 -21.25
C TYR A 31 3.67 -2.30 -20.15
N ASP A 32 3.05 -3.46 -19.94
CA ASP A 32 3.40 -4.45 -18.90
C ASP A 32 3.12 -4.00 -17.46
N GLY A 33 2.49 -2.85 -17.26
CA GLY A 33 2.11 -2.33 -15.96
C GLY A 33 3.28 -1.82 -15.10
N LEU A 34 2.94 -1.21 -13.98
CA LEU A 34 3.88 -0.82 -12.93
C LEU A 34 3.68 -1.71 -11.70
N GLY A 35 4.77 -2.17 -11.11
CA GLY A 35 4.71 -2.97 -9.89
C GLY A 35 4.04 -2.21 -8.75
N ALA A 36 3.05 -2.83 -8.10
CA ALA A 36 2.31 -2.29 -6.96
C ALA A 36 1.56 -0.96 -7.22
N VAL A 37 1.33 -0.58 -8.48
CA VAL A 37 0.54 0.60 -8.86
C VAL A 37 -0.71 0.15 -9.61
N TYR A 38 -1.88 0.63 -9.18
CA TYR A 38 -3.17 0.22 -9.72
C TYR A 38 -4.04 1.43 -10.06
N ASP A 39 -4.78 1.32 -11.15
CA ASP A 39 -5.87 2.23 -11.49
C ASP A 39 -7.21 1.66 -11.00
N TYR A 40 -8.16 2.53 -10.71
CA TYR A 40 -9.51 2.11 -10.34
C TYR A 40 -10.37 2.00 -11.60
N GLY A 41 -10.97 0.83 -11.81
CA GLY A 41 -12.00 0.63 -12.83
C GLY A 41 -13.34 1.26 -12.43
N GLN A 42 -14.36 1.09 -13.28
CA GLN A 42 -15.67 1.69 -13.08
C GLN A 42 -16.31 1.38 -11.72
N ASN A 43 -16.24 0.14 -11.26
CA ASN A 43 -16.79 -0.25 -9.96
C ASN A 43 -15.90 0.21 -8.80
N GLY A 44 -14.58 0.19 -9.00
CA GLY A 44 -13.62 0.63 -7.99
C GLY A 44 -13.67 2.12 -7.70
N VAL A 45 -13.83 2.97 -8.72
CA VAL A 45 -13.92 4.43 -8.53
C VAL A 45 -15.20 4.81 -7.78
N GLU A 46 -16.33 4.17 -8.07
CA GLU A 46 -17.57 4.39 -7.34
C GLU A 46 -17.47 3.97 -5.88
N LEU A 47 -16.93 2.78 -5.63
CA LEU A 47 -16.68 2.30 -4.26
C LEU A 47 -15.76 3.25 -3.49
N LYS A 48 -14.64 3.66 -4.09
CA LYS A 48 -13.70 4.61 -3.52
C LYS A 48 -14.37 5.94 -3.16
N ASN A 49 -15.15 6.52 -4.09
CA ASN A 49 -15.81 7.79 -3.88
C ASN A 49 -16.90 7.70 -2.80
N ASN A 50 -17.63 6.60 -2.75
CA ASN A 50 -18.63 6.36 -1.70
C ASN A 50 -17.97 6.24 -0.32
N ILE A 51 -16.85 5.52 -0.20
CA ILE A 51 -16.08 5.43 1.05
C ILE A 51 -15.58 6.81 1.49
N LYS A 52 -15.01 7.59 0.58
CA LYS A 52 -14.53 8.94 0.88
C LYS A 52 -15.65 9.86 1.36
N ARG A 53 -16.80 9.83 0.68
CA ARG A 53 -17.98 10.62 1.04
C ARG A 53 -18.51 10.22 2.42
N TYR A 54 -18.67 8.93 2.64
CA TYR A 54 -19.13 8.40 3.92
C TYR A 54 -18.20 8.81 5.08
N TRP A 55 -16.88 8.69 4.86
CA TRP A 55 -15.88 9.11 5.84
C TRP A 55 -15.98 10.62 6.13
N TRP A 56 -16.05 11.45 5.09
CA TRP A 56 -16.16 12.89 5.25
C TRP A 56 -17.42 13.30 6.01
N ASP A 57 -18.55 12.74 5.63
CA ASP A 57 -19.83 13.03 6.26
C ASP A 57 -19.81 12.60 7.74
N SER A 58 -19.28 11.42 8.03
CA SER A 58 -19.20 10.89 9.39
C SER A 58 -18.24 11.67 10.29
N MET A 59 -17.09 12.08 9.75
CA MET A 59 -16.05 12.75 10.55
C MET A 59 -16.23 14.27 10.65
N VAL A 60 -16.65 14.91 9.57
CA VAL A 60 -16.70 16.38 9.48
C VAL A 60 -18.12 16.92 9.74
N ARG A 61 -19.13 16.36 9.05
CA ARG A 61 -20.48 16.91 9.09
C ARG A 61 -21.27 16.55 10.34
N LEU A 62 -20.99 15.40 10.94
CA LEU A 62 -21.67 14.97 12.16
C LEU A 62 -21.06 15.54 13.46
N HIS A 63 -19.96 16.28 13.38
CA HIS A 63 -19.26 16.82 14.53
C HIS A 63 -19.12 18.33 14.41
N GLU A 64 -19.64 19.07 15.39
CA GLU A 64 -19.60 20.54 15.43
C GLU A 64 -18.19 21.11 15.62
N ASN A 65 -17.30 20.33 16.23
CA ASN A 65 -15.94 20.75 16.58
C ASN A 65 -14.87 20.29 15.58
N ILE A 66 -15.27 19.74 14.44
CA ILE A 66 -14.35 19.28 13.38
C ILE A 66 -14.63 20.06 12.11
N VAL A 67 -13.57 20.60 11.51
CA VAL A 67 -13.62 21.27 10.21
C VAL A 67 -12.73 20.53 9.21
N GLY A 68 -13.14 20.53 7.95
CA GLY A 68 -12.36 19.92 6.88
C GLY A 68 -11.22 20.84 6.42
N LEU A 69 -10.06 20.24 6.13
CA LEU A 69 -8.92 20.90 5.50
C LEU A 69 -8.43 20.03 4.35
N ASP A 70 -8.24 20.63 3.19
CA ASP A 70 -7.63 20.00 2.01
C ASP A 70 -6.25 20.64 1.77
N SER A 71 -5.22 20.02 2.31
CA SER A 71 -3.86 20.52 2.23
C SER A 71 -3.25 20.31 0.86
N ALA A 72 -2.36 21.21 0.43
CA ALA A 72 -1.57 21.03 -0.78
C ALA A 72 -0.66 19.79 -0.65
N ILE A 73 -0.47 19.07 -1.77
CA ILE A 73 0.42 17.91 -1.83
C ILE A 73 1.87 18.35 -1.63
N PHE A 74 2.27 19.48 -2.25
CA PHE A 74 3.60 20.05 -2.12
C PHE A 74 3.65 21.01 -0.92
N MET A 75 4.52 20.70 0.01
CA MET A 75 4.68 21.47 1.25
C MET A 75 6.13 21.94 1.40
N HIS A 76 6.33 22.97 2.22
CA HIS A 76 7.68 23.45 2.53
C HIS A 76 8.51 22.34 3.21
N PRO A 77 9.81 22.14 2.87
CA PRO A 77 10.63 21.06 3.45
C PRO A 77 10.65 21.01 4.98
N ARG A 78 10.57 22.17 5.66
CA ARG A 78 10.48 22.22 7.13
C ARG A 78 9.28 21.51 7.73
N THR A 79 8.18 21.34 6.96
CA THR A 79 7.02 20.55 7.40
C THR A 79 7.41 19.08 7.62
N TRP A 80 8.22 18.55 6.74
CA TRP A 80 8.70 17.15 6.81
C TRP A 80 9.80 16.96 7.85
N GLU A 81 10.64 17.99 8.07
CA GLU A 81 11.61 18.01 9.16
C GLU A 81 10.88 18.01 10.52
N ALA A 82 9.93 18.92 10.72
CA ALA A 82 9.17 19.05 11.96
C ALA A 82 8.34 17.79 12.29
N SER A 83 7.81 17.12 11.28
CA SER A 83 7.05 15.87 11.44
C SER A 83 7.94 14.62 11.61
N GLY A 84 9.27 14.76 11.55
CA GLY A 84 10.23 13.67 11.70
C GLY A 84 10.39 12.77 10.48
N HIS A 85 9.67 13.06 9.38
CA HIS A 85 9.72 12.21 8.18
C HIS A 85 11.10 12.20 7.51
N VAL A 86 11.81 13.32 7.51
CA VAL A 86 13.14 13.40 6.89
C VAL A 86 14.16 12.50 7.59
N GLY A 87 14.10 12.38 8.91
CA GLY A 87 14.98 11.49 9.68
C GLY A 87 14.61 10.02 9.62
N ALA A 88 13.32 9.71 9.37
CA ALA A 88 12.81 8.35 9.38
C ALA A 88 12.89 7.66 8.00
N PHE A 89 12.98 8.42 6.91
CA PHE A 89 13.03 7.88 5.54
C PHE A 89 14.46 7.52 5.08
N ASN A 90 15.17 6.78 5.89
CA ASN A 90 16.45 6.17 5.49
C ASN A 90 16.27 4.67 5.40
N ASP A 91 15.64 4.19 4.32
CA ASP A 91 15.68 2.78 4.00
C ASP A 91 17.13 2.38 3.67
N PRO A 92 17.72 1.40 4.36
CA PRO A 92 19.05 0.91 4.03
C PRO A 92 18.98 0.14 2.70
N LEU A 93 19.25 0.85 1.61
CA LEU A 93 19.23 0.27 0.26
C LEU A 93 20.59 -0.27 -0.13
N ILE A 94 20.63 -1.45 -0.73
CA ILE A 94 21.81 -2.06 -1.33
C ILE A 94 21.56 -2.42 -2.79
N ASP A 95 22.54 -2.14 -3.62
CA ASP A 95 22.50 -2.48 -5.05
C ASP A 95 23.30 -3.77 -5.29
N ASN A 96 22.66 -4.75 -5.89
CA ASN A 96 23.35 -5.96 -6.35
C ASN A 96 24.06 -5.65 -7.68
N LYS A 97 25.39 -5.81 -7.70
CA LYS A 97 26.23 -5.47 -8.85
C LYS A 97 25.97 -6.36 -10.07
N ASP A 98 25.61 -7.62 -9.85
CA ASP A 98 25.41 -8.59 -10.91
C ASP A 98 24.02 -8.46 -11.56
N SER A 99 22.98 -8.42 -10.74
CA SER A 99 21.59 -8.35 -11.22
C SER A 99 21.11 -6.93 -11.52
N LYS A 100 21.87 -5.88 -11.12
CA LYS A 100 21.49 -4.47 -11.22
C LYS A 100 20.18 -4.13 -10.45
N LYS A 101 19.75 -4.99 -9.55
CA LYS A 101 18.54 -4.80 -8.76
C LYS A 101 18.88 -4.16 -7.43
N ARG A 102 17.98 -3.29 -6.98
CA ARG A 102 18.03 -2.64 -5.67
C ARG A 102 17.16 -3.40 -4.67
N TYR A 103 17.69 -3.60 -3.48
CA TYR A 103 17.03 -4.30 -2.40
C TYR A 103 17.08 -3.48 -1.10
N ARG A 104 16.12 -3.68 -0.23
CA ARG A 104 16.20 -3.22 1.16
C ARG A 104 17.04 -4.22 1.96
N ALA A 105 18.08 -3.75 2.62
CA ALA A 105 18.97 -4.60 3.39
C ALA A 105 18.27 -5.27 4.58
N ASP A 106 17.40 -4.54 5.28
CA ASP A 106 16.57 -5.06 6.38
C ASP A 106 15.69 -6.23 5.91
N VAL A 107 14.96 -6.06 4.82
CA VAL A 107 14.10 -7.12 4.25
C VAL A 107 14.91 -8.35 3.83
N LEU A 108 16.08 -8.15 3.19
CA LEU A 108 16.94 -9.27 2.81
C LEU A 108 17.44 -10.06 4.01
N ILE A 109 17.77 -9.37 5.10
CA ILE A 109 18.21 -10.01 6.35
C ILE A 109 17.05 -10.78 6.98
N GLU A 110 15.87 -10.19 7.07
CA GLU A 110 14.67 -10.83 7.62
C GLU A 110 14.28 -12.08 6.80
N ASP A 111 14.27 -11.99 5.48
CA ASP A 111 13.97 -13.10 4.58
C ASP A 111 15.01 -14.24 4.71
N TRP A 112 16.29 -13.88 4.88
CA TRP A 112 17.34 -14.87 5.08
C TRP A 112 17.21 -15.56 6.43
N LEU A 113 16.95 -14.82 7.49
CA LEU A 113 16.72 -15.35 8.84
C LEU A 113 15.49 -16.27 8.87
N ALA A 114 14.39 -15.87 8.23
CA ALA A 114 13.18 -16.69 8.14
C ALA A 114 13.41 -18.02 7.44
N LYS A 115 14.31 -18.06 6.45
CA LYS A 115 14.66 -19.29 5.71
C LYS A 115 15.65 -20.18 6.41
N HIS A 116 16.56 -19.63 7.21
CA HIS A 116 17.71 -20.35 7.73
C HIS A 116 17.72 -20.47 9.26
N CYS A 117 17.01 -19.61 9.98
CA CYS A 117 16.88 -19.64 11.42
C CYS A 117 15.52 -20.16 11.85
N LEU A 118 15.37 -21.47 12.04
CA LEU A 118 14.16 -22.15 12.52
C LEU A 118 13.86 -21.92 14.02
N LEU A 119 14.51 -20.97 14.68
CA LEU A 119 14.56 -20.93 16.15
C LEU A 119 13.79 -19.81 16.83
N TYR A 120 12.96 -19.02 16.15
CA TYR A 120 12.10 -18.03 16.84
C TYR A 120 10.70 -17.95 16.22
N THR A 121 9.90 -18.98 16.47
CA THR A 121 8.44 -18.86 16.50
C THR A 121 7.99 -19.35 17.88
N SER A 122 7.88 -18.47 18.82
CA SER A 122 7.10 -18.66 20.04
C SER A 122 6.19 -17.46 20.23
#